data_f9f89e144dff38b11cf9b56c3abcf6b9
#
_entry.id   f9f89e144dff38b11cf9b56c3abcf6b9
#
_cell.length_a   1.000
_cell.length_b   1.000
_cell.length_c   1.000
_cell.angle_alpha   90.00
_cell.angle_beta   90.00
_cell.angle_gamma   90.00
#
_symmetry.space_group_name_H-M   'P 1'
#
loop_
_entity.id
_entity.type
_entity.pdbx_description
1 polymer ?
#
loop_
_entity_poly.entity_id
_entity_poly.type
_entity_poly.pdbx_seq_one_letter_code
_entity_poly.pdbx_strand_id
1 'polypeptide(L)'
;MKHSDLSSFPLRAVVCAALLFGAEGGRLAAQQPPQTPPPSQALAPNQLDDLVAPIALYPDPLLSQILVASTYPLELVQAFQWLGRNPGLAGAGLTQAAQQQNWDPSIQALVVFPDLVKRLNQDITWTTNLGNAFLSQQADVMDAVQRMRLKAQQGGKLSSTSQETVTTTNDSGQPRHPDRAQ
;
A
#
# COMPACT_ATOMS: atom_id res chain seq x y z
N MET A 1 3.13 -63.01 -25.92
CA MET A 1 2.97 -63.40 -27.34
C MET A 1 3.13 -62.18 -28.19
N LYS A 2 4.20 -62.22 -28.95
CA LYS A 2 4.49 -61.82 -30.34
C LYS A 2 4.61 -60.31 -30.55
N HIS A 3 5.82 -59.88 -30.72
CA HIS A 3 6.67 -59.68 -31.91
C HIS A 3 6.37 -58.38 -32.59
N SER A 4 7.33 -57.45 -32.54
CA SER A 4 8.44 -57.23 -33.53
C SER A 4 7.91 -56.65 -34.82
N ASP A 5 8.39 -55.48 -35.20
CA ASP A 5 9.34 -55.42 -36.28
C ASP A 5 9.99 -54.06 -36.48
N LEU A 6 11.28 -54.11 -36.55
CA LEU A 6 12.21 -53.17 -37.19
C LEU A 6 12.11 -53.25 -38.71
N SER A 7 12.28 -52.13 -39.38
CA SER A 7 13.04 -52.02 -40.66
C SER A 7 12.67 -50.67 -41.29
N SER A 8 13.44 -49.90 -41.95
CA SER A 8 14.77 -49.99 -42.47
C SER A 8 15.13 -48.63 -43.07
N PHE A 9 16.39 -48.29 -42.97
CA PHE A 9 16.99 -47.18 -43.74
C PHE A 9 16.94 -47.47 -45.24
N PRO A 10 17.08 -46.44 -46.10
CA PRO A 10 18.36 -46.31 -46.73
C PRO A 10 18.92 -44.89 -46.87
N LEU A 11 20.16 -44.87 -46.62
CA LEU A 11 21.27 -44.01 -47.03
C LEU A 11 21.26 -43.72 -48.53
N ARG A 12 21.24 -42.44 -48.95
CA ARG A 12 21.86 -42.03 -50.22
C ARG A 12 22.43 -40.60 -50.09
N ALA A 13 23.71 -40.55 -50.10
CA ALA A 13 24.55 -39.40 -50.28
C ALA A 13 24.42 -38.84 -51.68
N VAL A 14 24.36 -37.52 -51.82
CA VAL A 14 24.97 -36.80 -52.94
C VAL A 14 25.53 -35.47 -52.43
N VAL A 15 26.79 -35.33 -52.59
CA VAL A 15 27.63 -34.14 -52.44
C VAL A 15 27.28 -33.14 -53.54
N CYS A 16 27.14 -31.89 -53.20
CA CYS A 16 27.57 -30.79 -54.08
C CYS A 16 27.86 -29.54 -53.27
N ALA A 17 29.09 -29.13 -53.35
CA ALA A 17 29.62 -27.91 -52.81
C ALA A 17 29.08 -26.65 -53.55
N ALA A 18 28.73 -25.63 -52.80
CA ALA A 18 28.76 -24.26 -53.28
C ALA A 18 29.08 -23.34 -52.12
N LEU A 19 30.31 -22.87 -52.10
CA LEU A 19 30.78 -21.78 -51.28
C LEU A 19 30.09 -20.49 -51.76
N LEU A 20 29.20 -19.90 -50.94
CA LEU A 20 28.83 -18.51 -51.03
C LEU A 20 29.07 -17.88 -49.69
N PHE A 21 30.09 -17.04 -49.65
CA PHE A 21 30.40 -16.07 -48.61
C PHE A 21 29.18 -15.18 -48.42
N GLY A 22 28.33 -15.47 -47.44
CA GLY A 22 27.30 -14.56 -46.94
C GLY A 22 27.89 -13.84 -45.76
N ALA A 23 28.15 -12.56 -45.91
CA ALA A 23 28.47 -11.63 -44.82
C ALA A 23 27.31 -11.62 -43.82
N GLU A 24 27.45 -12.34 -42.74
CA GLU A 24 26.56 -12.23 -41.58
C GLU A 24 26.88 -10.89 -40.90
N GLY A 25 26.07 -9.87 -41.30
CA GLY A 25 25.99 -8.64 -40.57
C GLY A 25 25.49 -8.92 -39.16
N GLY A 26 26.41 -9.00 -38.21
CA GLY A 26 26.09 -9.08 -36.80
C GLY A 26 25.14 -7.94 -36.44
N ARG A 27 23.85 -8.26 -36.28
CA ARG A 27 22.93 -7.37 -35.59
C ARG A 27 23.43 -7.27 -34.16
N LEU A 28 24.18 -6.21 -33.87
CA LEU A 28 24.38 -5.72 -32.51
C LEU A 28 22.96 -5.48 -31.96
N ALA A 29 22.46 -6.44 -31.20
CA ALA A 29 21.29 -6.21 -30.37
C ALA A 29 21.66 -5.03 -29.47
N ALA A 30 21.15 -3.85 -29.83
CA ALA A 30 21.24 -2.69 -28.97
C ALA A 30 20.54 -3.09 -27.66
N GLN A 31 21.35 -3.33 -26.61
CA GLN A 31 20.86 -3.50 -25.27
C GLN A 31 20.13 -2.18 -24.94
N GLN A 32 18.79 -2.23 -24.92
CA GLN A 32 18.02 -1.13 -24.37
C GLN A 32 18.53 -0.89 -22.94
N PRO A 33 18.90 0.36 -22.62
CA PRO A 33 19.25 0.67 -21.24
C PRO A 33 18.12 0.23 -20.33
N PRO A 34 18.39 -0.22 -19.09
CA PRO A 34 17.37 -0.58 -18.14
C PRO A 34 16.37 0.56 -18.06
N GLN A 35 15.13 0.30 -18.47
CA GLN A 35 14.06 1.30 -18.32
C GLN A 35 13.82 1.43 -16.82
N THR A 36 14.26 2.53 -16.24
CA THR A 36 13.85 2.93 -14.90
C THR A 36 12.34 2.98 -14.91
N PRO A 37 11.64 2.26 -14.00
CA PRO A 37 10.19 2.37 -13.90
C PRO A 37 9.83 3.85 -13.81
N PRO A 38 8.80 4.33 -14.53
CA PRO A 38 8.38 5.72 -14.39
C PRO A 38 8.14 5.99 -12.90
N PRO A 39 8.62 7.12 -12.35
CA PRO A 39 8.37 7.48 -10.97
C PRO A 39 6.86 7.40 -10.76
N SER A 40 6.43 6.69 -9.72
CA SER A 40 5.02 6.62 -9.33
C SER A 40 4.51 8.04 -9.31
N GLN A 41 3.59 8.39 -10.22
CA GLN A 41 3.12 9.77 -10.31
C GLN A 41 2.46 10.12 -8.98
N ALA A 42 3.00 11.14 -8.33
CA ALA A 42 2.44 11.66 -7.11
C ALA A 42 0.96 12.01 -7.34
N LEU A 43 0.09 11.59 -6.41
CA LEU A 43 -1.31 11.94 -6.47
C LEU A 43 -1.49 13.45 -6.27
N ALA A 44 -2.39 14.03 -7.06
CA ALA A 44 -2.74 15.44 -6.91
C ALA A 44 -3.49 15.69 -5.58
N PRO A 45 -3.47 16.92 -5.02
CA PRO A 45 -4.09 17.23 -3.74
C PRO A 45 -5.57 16.83 -3.63
N ASN A 46 -6.35 17.01 -4.69
CA ASN A 46 -7.76 16.60 -4.72
C ASN A 46 -7.93 15.07 -4.69
N GLN A 47 -7.04 14.32 -5.33
CA GLN A 47 -7.05 12.86 -5.29
C GLN A 47 -6.69 12.34 -3.90
N LEU A 48 -5.76 13.02 -3.21
CA LEU A 48 -5.44 12.72 -1.82
C LEU A 48 -6.60 13.05 -0.89
N ASP A 49 -7.29 14.19 -1.10
CA ASP A 49 -8.48 14.55 -0.35
C ASP A 49 -9.56 13.45 -0.45
N ASP A 50 -9.85 12.97 -1.66
CA ASP A 50 -10.82 11.88 -1.89
C ASP A 50 -10.37 10.57 -1.23
N LEU A 51 -9.06 10.28 -1.30
CA LEU A 51 -8.47 9.06 -0.75
C LEU A 51 -8.55 9.02 0.78
N VAL A 52 -8.29 10.15 1.47
CA VAL A 52 -8.30 10.21 2.94
C VAL A 52 -9.68 10.50 3.54
N ALA A 53 -10.64 10.97 2.73
CA ALA A 53 -11.97 11.37 3.21
C ALA A 53 -12.64 10.33 4.14
N PRO A 54 -12.59 9.01 3.86
CA PRO A 54 -13.22 8.01 4.71
C PRO A 54 -12.60 7.86 6.11
N ILE A 55 -11.37 8.35 6.29
CA ILE A 55 -10.61 8.15 7.54
C ILE A 55 -10.18 9.44 8.22
N ALA A 56 -10.30 10.59 7.57
CA ALA A 56 -9.77 11.86 8.05
C ALA A 56 -10.31 12.28 9.43
N LEU A 57 -11.52 11.84 9.79
CA LEU A 57 -12.19 12.20 11.04
C LEU A 57 -11.92 11.24 12.20
N TYR A 58 -11.14 10.19 12.00
CA TYR A 58 -10.69 9.38 13.13
C TYR A 58 -9.71 10.15 14.02
N PRO A 59 -9.67 9.88 15.34
CA PRO A 59 -8.68 10.46 16.24
C PRO A 59 -7.25 10.16 15.78
N ASP A 60 -6.31 11.08 16.01
CA ASP A 60 -4.93 10.97 15.50
C ASP A 60 -4.22 9.65 15.84
N PRO A 61 -4.34 9.10 17.07
CA PRO A 61 -3.71 7.83 17.38
C PRO A 61 -4.23 6.68 16.50
N LEU A 62 -5.55 6.64 16.25
CA LEU A 62 -6.16 5.61 15.42
C LEU A 62 -5.89 5.84 13.94
N LEU A 63 -5.95 7.10 13.48
CA LEU A 63 -5.60 7.47 12.11
C LEU A 63 -4.18 7.03 11.75
N SER A 64 -3.21 7.29 12.65
CA SER A 64 -1.83 6.87 12.45
C SER A 64 -1.71 5.34 12.30
N GLN A 65 -2.42 4.57 13.12
CA GLN A 65 -2.46 3.12 12.99
C GLN A 65 -3.09 2.67 11.66
N ILE A 66 -4.17 3.32 11.21
CA ILE A 66 -4.81 3.01 9.92
C ILE A 66 -3.85 3.27 8.76
N LEU A 67 -3.16 4.41 8.75
CA LEU A 67 -2.22 4.77 7.68
C LEU A 67 -1.06 3.77 7.60
N VAL A 68 -0.45 3.40 8.74
CA VAL A 68 0.61 2.40 8.78
C VAL A 68 0.08 1.02 8.38
N ALA A 69 -1.04 0.57 8.95
CA ALA A 69 -1.64 -0.72 8.63
C ALA A 69 -2.01 -0.87 7.14
N SER A 70 -2.36 0.25 6.48
CA SER A 70 -2.67 0.25 5.05
C SER A 70 -1.45 -0.08 4.17
N THR A 71 -0.24 0.03 4.70
CA THR A 71 1.00 -0.38 4.01
C THR A 71 1.23 -1.89 4.06
N TYR A 72 0.43 -2.63 4.83
CA TYR A 72 0.47 -4.08 4.99
C TYR A 72 -0.86 -4.75 4.57
N PRO A 73 -1.32 -4.57 3.31
CA PRO A 73 -2.64 -5.02 2.90
C PRO A 73 -2.85 -6.53 3.03
N LEU A 74 -1.80 -7.33 2.85
CA LEU A 74 -1.89 -8.78 3.02
C LEU A 74 -2.16 -9.17 4.47
N GLU A 75 -1.48 -8.54 5.42
CA GLU A 75 -1.68 -8.80 6.85
C GLU A 75 -3.07 -8.34 7.30
N LEU A 76 -3.56 -7.24 6.74
CA LEU A 76 -4.93 -6.77 7.01
C LEU A 76 -5.97 -7.80 6.58
N VAL A 77 -5.81 -8.43 5.41
CA VAL A 77 -6.67 -9.52 4.94
C VAL A 77 -6.58 -10.72 5.88
N GLN A 78 -5.36 -11.08 6.31
CA GLN A 78 -5.14 -12.18 7.26
C GLN A 78 -5.81 -11.89 8.61
N ALA A 79 -5.68 -10.68 9.13
CA ALA A 79 -6.31 -10.24 10.37
C ALA A 79 -7.85 -10.32 10.28
N PHE A 80 -8.43 -9.85 9.17
CA PHE A 80 -9.86 -9.97 8.93
C PHE A 80 -10.34 -11.43 8.92
N GLN A 81 -9.63 -12.31 8.21
CA GLN A 81 -9.94 -13.75 8.18
C GLN A 81 -9.77 -14.41 9.56
N TRP A 82 -8.74 -13.99 10.29
CA TRP A 82 -8.49 -14.50 11.64
C TRP A 82 -9.59 -14.10 12.62
N LEU A 83 -10.06 -12.85 12.57
CA LEU A 83 -11.21 -12.37 13.34
C LEU A 83 -12.46 -13.22 13.06
N GLY A 84 -12.73 -13.53 11.79
CA GLY A 84 -13.84 -14.38 11.39
C GLY A 84 -13.77 -15.83 11.94
N ARG A 85 -12.55 -16.33 12.16
CA ARG A 85 -12.32 -17.67 12.75
C ARG A 85 -12.35 -17.67 14.27
N ASN A 86 -12.29 -16.50 14.92
CA ASN A 86 -12.22 -16.34 16.37
C ASN A 86 -13.32 -15.42 16.92
N PRO A 87 -14.61 -15.66 16.59
CA PRO A 87 -15.70 -14.74 16.94
C PRO A 87 -15.96 -14.61 18.44
N GLY A 88 -15.44 -15.54 19.25
CA GLY A 88 -15.58 -15.51 20.72
C GLY A 88 -14.51 -14.69 21.45
N LEU A 89 -13.49 -14.18 20.74
CA LEU A 89 -12.45 -13.37 21.36
C LEU A 89 -12.90 -11.91 21.45
N ALA A 90 -12.75 -11.31 22.64
CA ALA A 90 -13.07 -9.91 22.89
C ALA A 90 -12.14 -9.30 23.96
N GLY A 91 -12.08 -7.98 24.01
CA GLY A 91 -11.34 -7.24 25.03
C GLY A 91 -9.87 -7.67 25.15
N ALA A 92 -9.41 -7.87 26.38
CA ALA A 92 -8.01 -8.23 26.66
C ALA A 92 -7.58 -9.56 26.02
N GLY A 93 -8.50 -10.54 25.94
CA GLY A 93 -8.22 -11.83 25.31
C GLY A 93 -7.96 -11.70 23.81
N LEU A 94 -8.71 -10.84 23.13
CA LEU A 94 -8.50 -10.52 21.72
C LEU A 94 -7.15 -9.86 21.49
N THR A 95 -6.82 -8.85 22.31
CA THR A 95 -5.52 -8.14 22.23
C THR A 95 -4.36 -9.11 22.44
N GLN A 96 -4.42 -9.95 23.48
CA GLN A 96 -3.35 -10.89 23.78
C GLN A 96 -3.19 -11.94 22.65
N ALA A 97 -4.29 -12.44 22.10
CA ALA A 97 -4.25 -13.40 21.01
C ALA A 97 -3.72 -12.75 19.70
N ALA A 98 -4.03 -11.48 19.44
CA ALA A 98 -3.51 -10.73 18.30
C ALA A 98 -1.99 -10.50 18.40
N GLN A 99 -1.47 -10.23 19.59
CA GLN A 99 -0.03 -10.06 19.83
C GLN A 99 0.78 -11.35 19.57
N GLN A 100 0.15 -12.51 19.56
CA GLN A 100 0.80 -13.78 19.19
C GLN A 100 0.85 -14.00 17.68
N GLN A 101 0.20 -13.16 16.89
CA GLN A 101 0.28 -13.22 15.43
C GLN A 101 1.54 -12.50 14.95
N ASN A 102 2.12 -13.01 13.88
CA ASN A 102 3.31 -12.39 13.26
C ASN A 102 2.88 -11.28 12.29
N TRP A 103 2.20 -10.26 12.83
CA TRP A 103 1.74 -9.08 12.09
C TRP A 103 2.46 -7.82 12.56
N ASP A 104 2.44 -6.80 11.69
CA ASP A 104 2.89 -5.47 12.09
C ASP A 104 2.12 -4.98 13.34
N PRO A 105 2.76 -4.25 14.27
CA PRO A 105 2.10 -3.71 15.45
C PRO A 105 0.86 -2.88 15.16
N SER A 106 0.81 -2.18 14.02
CA SER A 106 -0.38 -1.41 13.62
C SER A 106 -1.58 -2.31 13.33
N ILE A 107 -1.35 -3.46 12.69
CA ILE A 107 -2.40 -4.46 12.44
C ILE A 107 -2.89 -5.06 13.76
N GLN A 108 -1.95 -5.44 14.66
CA GLN A 108 -2.29 -5.96 16.00
C GLN A 108 -3.12 -4.95 16.79
N ALA A 109 -2.80 -3.65 16.70
CA ALA A 109 -3.55 -2.58 17.34
C ALA A 109 -4.96 -2.40 16.74
N LEU A 110 -5.11 -2.59 15.42
CA LEU A 110 -6.41 -2.44 14.76
C LEU A 110 -7.37 -3.60 14.99
N VAL A 111 -6.89 -4.78 15.34
CA VAL A 111 -7.73 -5.97 15.58
C VAL A 111 -8.76 -5.76 16.70
N VAL A 112 -8.48 -4.85 17.66
CA VAL A 112 -9.45 -4.49 18.71
C VAL A 112 -10.64 -3.67 18.19
N PHE A 113 -10.59 -3.26 16.92
CA PHE A 113 -11.65 -2.58 16.19
C PHE A 113 -12.12 -3.43 14.99
N PRO A 114 -12.84 -4.56 15.21
CA PRO A 114 -13.18 -5.52 14.14
C PRO A 114 -13.95 -4.88 12.97
N ASP A 115 -14.83 -3.91 13.26
CA ASP A 115 -15.62 -3.22 12.24
C ASP A 115 -14.72 -2.35 11.35
N LEU A 116 -13.67 -1.75 11.92
CA LEU A 116 -12.68 -0.99 11.15
C LEU A 116 -11.85 -1.91 10.26
N VAL A 117 -11.34 -3.02 10.79
CA VAL A 117 -10.62 -4.05 10.00
C VAL A 117 -11.50 -4.55 8.86
N LYS A 118 -12.78 -4.83 9.13
CA LYS A 118 -13.76 -5.22 8.11
C LYS A 118 -13.91 -4.14 7.03
N ARG A 119 -14.05 -2.86 7.42
CA ARG A 119 -14.18 -1.73 6.48
C ARG A 119 -12.97 -1.60 5.58
N LEU A 120 -11.76 -1.66 6.14
CA LEU A 120 -10.51 -1.60 5.38
C LEU A 120 -10.37 -2.79 4.43
N ASN A 121 -10.83 -3.99 4.83
CA ASN A 121 -10.80 -5.18 3.99
C ASN A 121 -11.87 -5.17 2.89
N GLN A 122 -13.01 -4.49 3.08
CA GLN A 122 -14.09 -4.43 2.09
C GLN A 122 -13.65 -3.79 0.76
N ASP A 123 -12.75 -2.80 0.84
CA ASP A 123 -12.10 -2.21 -0.32
C ASP A 123 -10.58 -2.24 -0.14
N ILE A 124 -10.03 -3.42 -0.35
CA ILE A 124 -8.59 -3.63 -0.22
C ILE A 124 -7.78 -2.86 -1.27
N THR A 125 -8.38 -2.56 -2.42
CA THR A 125 -7.74 -1.75 -3.45
C THR A 125 -7.57 -0.32 -2.96
N TRP A 126 -8.63 0.28 -2.43
CA TRP A 126 -8.56 1.61 -1.81
C TRP A 126 -7.55 1.64 -0.65
N THR A 127 -7.59 0.65 0.23
CA THR A 127 -6.66 0.54 1.37
C THR A 127 -5.21 0.43 0.90
N THR A 128 -4.95 -0.35 -0.15
CA THR A 128 -3.60 -0.45 -0.75
C THR A 128 -3.14 0.87 -1.35
N ASN A 129 -4.04 1.58 -2.05
CA ASN A 129 -3.72 2.90 -2.60
C ASN A 129 -3.43 3.93 -1.50
N LEU A 130 -4.16 3.87 -0.38
CA LEU A 130 -3.90 4.70 0.79
C LEU A 130 -2.51 4.43 1.38
N GLY A 131 -2.13 3.16 1.54
CA GLY A 131 -0.81 2.75 2.01
C GLY A 131 0.31 3.20 1.06
N ASN A 132 0.12 3.04 -0.25
CA ASN A 132 1.08 3.48 -1.25
C ASN A 132 1.26 5.00 -1.25
N ALA A 133 0.16 5.76 -1.14
CA ALA A 133 0.21 7.22 -1.02
C ALA A 133 0.95 7.63 0.27
N PHE A 134 0.66 6.98 1.39
CA PHE A 134 1.34 7.25 2.66
C PHE A 134 2.84 6.97 2.62
N LEU A 135 3.28 5.91 1.91
CA LEU A 135 4.70 5.61 1.73
C LEU A 135 5.41 6.59 0.81
N SER A 136 4.74 7.09 -0.22
CA SER A 136 5.36 7.94 -1.25
C SER A 136 5.22 9.44 -0.99
N GLN A 137 4.15 9.87 -0.29
CA GLN A 137 3.74 11.27 -0.13
C GLN A 137 3.20 11.53 1.29
N GLN A 138 3.89 11.08 2.33
CA GLN A 138 3.39 11.13 3.71
C GLN A 138 2.94 12.54 4.13
N ALA A 139 3.73 13.57 3.82
CA ALA A 139 3.40 14.96 4.16
C ALA A 139 2.10 15.40 3.48
N ASP A 140 1.96 15.14 2.18
CA ASP A 140 0.79 15.53 1.41
C ASP A 140 -0.47 14.79 1.86
N VAL A 141 -0.34 13.51 2.29
CA VAL A 141 -1.44 12.74 2.90
C VAL A 141 -1.89 13.39 4.21
N MET A 142 -0.96 13.79 5.07
CA MET A 142 -1.30 14.47 6.33
C MET A 142 -1.94 15.84 6.08
N ASP A 143 -1.46 16.58 5.10
CA ASP A 143 -2.08 17.84 4.67
C ASP A 143 -3.51 17.64 4.15
N ALA A 144 -3.74 16.57 3.37
CA ALA A 144 -5.07 16.20 2.91
C ALA A 144 -6.02 15.88 4.07
N VAL A 145 -5.53 15.16 5.09
CA VAL A 145 -6.31 14.91 6.32
C VAL A 145 -6.72 16.22 6.99
N GLN A 146 -5.80 17.19 7.13
CA GLN A 146 -6.14 18.48 7.73
C GLN A 146 -7.13 19.26 6.88
N ARG A 147 -6.98 19.27 5.55
CA ARG A 147 -7.97 19.90 4.65
C ARG A 147 -9.37 19.31 4.82
N MET A 148 -9.47 17.98 4.92
CA MET A 148 -10.75 17.28 5.11
C MET A 148 -11.37 17.57 6.48
N ARG A 149 -10.57 17.68 7.54
CA ARG A 149 -11.02 18.09 8.87
C ARG A 149 -11.57 19.53 8.87
N LEU A 150 -10.86 20.45 8.22
CA LEU A 150 -11.33 21.83 8.07
C LEU A 150 -12.65 21.90 7.31
N LYS A 151 -12.79 21.13 6.21
CA LYS A 151 -14.07 21.03 5.47
C LYS A 151 -15.21 20.49 6.36
N ALA A 152 -14.93 19.47 7.18
CA ALA A 152 -15.92 18.91 8.11
C ALA A 152 -16.32 19.89 9.22
N GLN A 153 -15.37 20.66 9.75
CA GLN A 153 -15.61 21.71 10.74
C GLN A 153 -16.49 22.83 10.16
N GLN A 154 -16.15 23.33 8.97
CA GLN A 154 -16.93 24.35 8.27
C GLN A 154 -18.35 23.87 7.93
N GLY A 155 -18.51 22.59 7.64
CA GLY A 155 -19.80 21.94 7.41
C GLY A 155 -20.56 21.57 8.68
N GLY A 156 -20.07 21.93 9.87
CA GLY A 156 -20.71 21.64 11.16
C GLY A 156 -20.70 20.15 11.55
N LYS A 157 -19.93 19.32 10.85
CA LYS A 157 -19.81 17.87 11.10
C LYS A 157 -18.71 17.52 12.11
N LEU A 158 -17.85 18.47 12.42
CA LEU A 158 -16.79 18.35 13.41
C LEU A 158 -16.90 19.53 14.38
N SER A 159 -17.35 19.28 15.59
CA SER A 159 -17.48 20.28 16.65
C SER A 159 -16.93 19.72 17.95
N SER A 160 -16.40 20.60 18.81
CA SER A 160 -15.97 20.21 20.15
C SER A 160 -17.15 19.72 20.98
N THR A 161 -16.95 18.62 21.68
CA THR A 161 -17.89 18.09 22.66
C THR A 161 -17.31 18.25 24.07
N SER A 162 -18.11 17.97 25.10
CA SER A 162 -17.62 17.99 26.49
C SER A 162 -16.53 16.95 26.79
N GLN A 163 -16.35 15.98 25.90
CA GLN A 163 -15.39 14.87 26.04
C GLN A 163 -14.18 15.01 25.12
N GLU A 164 -14.28 15.82 24.07
CA GLU A 164 -13.22 16.01 23.09
C GLU A 164 -13.19 17.46 22.61
N THR A 165 -12.03 18.10 22.71
CA THR A 165 -11.82 19.48 22.25
C THR A 165 -11.11 19.45 20.90
N VAL A 166 -11.75 20.01 19.88
CA VAL A 166 -11.11 20.23 18.57
C VAL A 166 -10.23 21.47 18.68
N THR A 167 -8.91 21.25 18.68
CA THR A 167 -7.93 22.35 18.71
C THR A 167 -7.40 22.59 17.31
N THR A 168 -7.60 23.79 16.80
CA THR A 168 -7.00 24.24 15.55
C THR A 168 -5.72 25.00 15.88
N THR A 169 -4.56 24.38 15.58
CA THR A 169 -3.27 25.06 15.69
C THR A 169 -2.97 25.75 14.37
N ASN A 170 -3.12 27.07 14.34
CA ASN A 170 -2.60 27.87 13.25
C ASN A 170 -1.10 28.09 13.48
N ASP A 171 -0.27 27.29 12.84
CA ASP A 171 1.17 27.53 12.79
C ASP A 171 1.44 28.67 11.78
N SER A 172 1.06 29.89 12.17
CA SER A 172 1.52 31.09 11.50
C SER A 172 2.99 31.26 11.86
N GLY A 173 3.87 30.82 10.93
CA GLY A 173 5.32 30.90 11.05
C GLY A 173 5.79 32.29 11.47
N GLN A 174 5.91 32.51 12.76
CA GLN A 174 6.56 33.69 13.31
C GLN A 174 8.03 33.37 13.48
N PRO A 175 8.94 34.11 12.81
CA PRO A 175 10.36 33.89 12.99
C PRO A 175 10.72 34.15 14.45
N ARG A 176 11.27 33.15 15.13
CA ARG A 176 11.86 33.33 16.46
C ARG A 176 13.03 34.26 16.36
N HIS A 177 12.85 35.45 16.88
CA HIS A 177 13.94 36.39 17.08
C HIS A 177 14.82 35.83 18.22
N PRO A 178 16.13 35.70 18.03
CA PRO A 178 17.04 35.36 19.12
C PRO A 178 17.30 36.63 19.92
N ASP A 179 16.61 36.84 21.03
CA ASP A 179 16.96 37.86 22.02
C ASP A 179 17.78 37.25 23.13
N ARG A 180 19.05 37.64 23.08
CA ARG A 180 19.70 38.67 23.91
C ARG A 180 19.76 38.28 25.37
N ALA A 181 20.95 37.75 25.69
CA ALA A 181 21.55 37.83 27.04
C ALA A 181 21.64 39.29 27.51
N GLN A 182 21.14 39.57 28.67
CA GLN A 182 21.72 40.49 29.66
C GLN A 182 21.51 39.89 31.06
#